data_750d49be5d1df309dd769a2889aa433f
#
_entry.id   750d49be5d1df309dd769a2889aa433f
#
_cell.length_a   1.000
_cell.length_b   1.000
_cell.length_c   1.000
_cell.angle_alpha   90.00
_cell.angle_beta   90.00
_cell.angle_gamma   90.00
#
_symmetry.space_group_name_H-M   'P 1'
#
loop_
_entity.id
_entity.type
_entity.pdbx_description
1 polymer ?
#
loop_
_entity_poly.entity_id
_entity_poly.type
_entity_poly.pdbx_seq_one_letter_code
_entity_poly.pdbx_strand_id
1 'polypeptide(L)'
;MSDAARRFLVGQLLFLFAGAAVGWLYDRPAWGLLAASLIALSWHVYRLLSFERAMRSGDFDGFRYGEGIWEQIFSRFRFERDRASRRRKEYRMLLREIRKSTNAMPDGAVILDANNDIVACNRASKELAGLKRKKDRGQRVDNIIRDPELTRLLHDDDAKATVEIRSPVRDAEWLSCRVVPYGGEQKLLLLRDVTQRMRLSKMRRDFVANASHELRSPLTVISGYLDSLADDDGMPPGWQKPVTQMRRQASRMRQLLGELLELSRLESAGPSRAEQPIDVVALAKSACEALGGHVNVARISVNEESQARLRGTEAEIETVIINLLSNAIRHTPADGDIAVTWRAHADGAELLVADTGEGIDPEFIPRLTERFFRVDKGRNRDDGGTGLGLAIVKHILARHDAELVVTSERGRGSEFSCAFPRQRLVIAEPAALS
;
A
#
# COMPACT_ATOMS: atom_id res chain seq x y z
N MET A 1 47.17 -24.46 -39.63
CA MET A 1 46.35 -24.82 -40.81
C MET A 1 45.56 -26.08 -40.47
N SER A 2 44.22 -26.07 -40.62
CA SER A 2 43.42 -27.27 -40.29
C SER A 2 43.79 -28.46 -41.24
N ASP A 3 43.65 -29.70 -40.77
CA ASP A 3 43.92 -30.89 -41.61
C ASP A 3 43.06 -30.92 -42.86
N ALA A 4 41.86 -30.33 -42.84
CA ALA A 4 41.00 -30.16 -44.02
C ALA A 4 41.56 -29.17 -45.02
N ALA A 5 42.15 -28.04 -44.54
CA ALA A 5 42.83 -27.08 -45.41
C ALA A 5 44.05 -27.68 -46.07
N ARG A 6 44.80 -28.49 -45.34
CA ARG A 6 45.98 -29.18 -45.87
C ARG A 6 45.61 -30.22 -46.95
N ARG A 7 44.60 -31.07 -46.70
CA ARG A 7 44.07 -32.04 -47.67
C ARG A 7 43.52 -31.35 -48.91
N PHE A 8 42.80 -30.25 -48.74
CA PHE A 8 42.30 -29.46 -49.86
C PHE A 8 43.38 -28.86 -50.75
N LEU A 9 44.43 -28.27 -50.15
CA LEU A 9 45.58 -27.73 -50.91
C LEU A 9 46.31 -28.84 -51.64
N VAL A 10 46.56 -29.99 -50.99
CA VAL A 10 47.20 -31.13 -51.61
C VAL A 10 46.36 -31.66 -52.78
N GLY A 11 45.03 -31.77 -52.63
CA GLY A 11 44.14 -32.20 -53.72
C GLY A 11 44.13 -31.20 -54.88
N GLN A 12 44.18 -29.90 -54.66
CA GLN A 12 44.28 -28.86 -55.70
C GLN A 12 45.62 -28.95 -56.45
N LEU A 13 46.74 -29.12 -55.71
CA LEU A 13 48.05 -29.27 -56.31
C LEU A 13 48.15 -30.55 -57.15
N LEU A 14 47.59 -31.66 -56.67
CA LEU A 14 47.54 -32.92 -57.44
C LEU A 14 46.70 -32.78 -58.70
N PHE A 15 45.57 -32.07 -58.64
CA PHE A 15 44.75 -31.82 -59.80
C PHE A 15 45.46 -30.97 -60.88
N LEU A 16 46.15 -29.89 -60.44
CA LEU A 16 46.97 -29.06 -61.32
C LEU A 16 48.13 -29.87 -61.96
N PHE A 17 48.79 -30.71 -61.14
CA PHE A 17 49.86 -31.56 -61.63
C PHE A 17 49.35 -32.58 -62.66
N ALA A 18 48.18 -33.19 -62.37
CA ALA A 18 47.53 -34.08 -63.36
C ALA A 18 47.20 -33.36 -64.69
N GLY A 19 46.69 -32.13 -64.61
CA GLY A 19 46.48 -31.33 -65.82
C GLY A 19 47.71 -31.00 -66.59
N ALA A 20 48.84 -30.71 -65.91
CA ALA A 20 50.14 -30.50 -66.54
C ALA A 20 50.67 -31.77 -67.18
N ALA A 21 50.50 -32.90 -66.47
CA ALA A 21 50.94 -34.26 -67.04
C ALA A 21 50.16 -34.64 -68.28
N VAL A 22 48.84 -34.41 -68.30
CA VAL A 22 48.01 -34.60 -69.52
C VAL A 22 48.45 -33.67 -70.62
N GLY A 23 48.75 -32.42 -70.39
CA GLY A 23 49.28 -31.49 -71.39
C GLY A 23 50.62 -31.84 -71.90
N TRP A 24 51.49 -32.47 -71.09
CA TRP A 24 52.79 -32.99 -71.50
C TRP A 24 52.69 -34.16 -72.52
N LEU A 25 51.69 -35.04 -72.44
CA LEU A 25 51.38 -36.06 -73.39
C LEU A 25 51.10 -35.50 -74.80
N TYR A 26 50.76 -34.25 -74.91
CA TYR A 26 50.47 -33.54 -76.19
C TYR A 26 51.54 -32.49 -76.52
N ASP A 27 52.70 -32.53 -75.91
CA ASP A 27 53.82 -31.56 -76.03
C ASP A 27 53.44 -30.08 -75.66
N ARG A 28 52.42 -29.87 -74.88
CA ARG A 28 51.91 -28.57 -74.44
C ARG A 28 51.54 -28.51 -73.00
N PRO A 29 52.44 -28.71 -72.05
CA PRO A 29 52.10 -28.71 -70.60
C PRO A 29 51.47 -27.47 -70.04
N ALA A 30 51.88 -26.34 -70.61
CA ALA A 30 51.28 -25.01 -70.18
C ALA A 30 49.76 -24.96 -70.43
N TRP A 31 49.29 -25.50 -71.58
CA TRP A 31 47.84 -25.55 -71.88
C TRP A 31 47.06 -26.50 -71.00
N GLY A 32 47.66 -27.63 -70.65
CA GLY A 32 47.04 -28.53 -69.67
C GLY A 32 46.87 -27.93 -68.29
N LEU A 33 47.91 -27.27 -67.83
CA LEU A 33 47.86 -26.54 -66.54
C LEU A 33 46.82 -25.39 -66.52
N LEU A 34 46.75 -24.62 -67.61
CA LEU A 34 45.77 -23.56 -67.81
C LEU A 34 44.32 -24.09 -67.80
N ALA A 35 44.08 -25.17 -68.51
CA ALA A 35 42.75 -25.81 -68.53
C ALA A 35 42.36 -26.34 -67.13
N ALA A 36 43.26 -26.99 -66.40
CA ALA A 36 43.02 -27.48 -65.04
C ALA A 36 42.74 -26.31 -64.07
N SER A 37 43.49 -25.20 -64.21
CA SER A 37 43.25 -24.00 -63.39
C SER A 37 41.89 -23.38 -63.64
N LEU A 38 41.46 -23.27 -64.89
CA LEU A 38 40.14 -22.74 -65.26
C LEU A 38 39.00 -23.61 -64.75
N ILE A 39 39.18 -24.96 -64.83
CA ILE A 39 38.17 -25.90 -64.29
C ILE A 39 38.07 -25.76 -62.77
N ALA A 40 39.22 -25.73 -62.07
CA ALA A 40 39.24 -25.54 -60.62
C ALA A 40 38.59 -24.21 -60.19
N LEU A 41 38.93 -23.10 -60.89
CA LEU A 41 38.34 -21.78 -60.67
C LEU A 41 36.83 -21.80 -60.87
N SER A 42 36.36 -22.35 -62.01
CA SER A 42 34.94 -22.44 -62.33
C SER A 42 34.16 -23.24 -61.29
N TRP A 43 34.76 -24.33 -60.76
CA TRP A 43 34.17 -25.13 -59.70
C TRP A 43 34.05 -24.35 -58.38
N HIS A 44 35.06 -23.55 -58.01
CA HIS A 44 35.01 -22.70 -56.82
C HIS A 44 33.99 -21.58 -56.95
N VAL A 45 33.93 -20.93 -58.11
CA VAL A 45 32.93 -19.87 -58.40
C VAL A 45 31.52 -20.47 -58.32
N TYR A 46 31.29 -21.62 -58.96
CA TYR A 46 30.00 -22.32 -58.87
C TYR A 46 29.59 -22.63 -57.44
N ARG A 47 30.53 -23.11 -56.61
CA ARG A 47 30.30 -23.38 -55.19
C ARG A 47 29.95 -22.10 -54.41
N LEU A 48 30.65 -21.01 -54.64
CA LEU A 48 30.38 -19.70 -54.01
C LEU A 48 28.99 -19.17 -54.36
N LEU A 49 28.64 -19.22 -55.67
CA LEU A 49 27.32 -18.79 -56.16
C LEU A 49 26.19 -19.68 -55.63
N SER A 50 26.44 -20.97 -55.48
CA SER A 50 25.45 -21.90 -54.91
C SER A 50 25.23 -21.65 -53.42
N PHE A 51 26.30 -21.30 -52.69
CA PHE A 51 26.17 -20.87 -51.29
C PHE A 51 25.41 -19.54 -51.17
N GLU A 52 25.73 -18.57 -52.02
CA GLU A 52 24.98 -17.30 -52.03
C GLU A 52 23.48 -17.51 -52.29
N ARG A 53 23.14 -18.38 -53.23
CA ARG A 53 21.74 -18.73 -53.49
C ARG A 53 21.07 -19.41 -52.28
N ALA A 54 21.73 -20.35 -51.65
CA ALA A 54 21.25 -21.01 -50.42
C ALA A 54 21.06 -20.00 -49.29
N MET A 55 21.94 -19.00 -49.17
CA MET A 55 21.79 -17.90 -48.17
C MET A 55 20.59 -17.04 -48.47
N ARG A 56 20.32 -16.66 -49.73
CA ARG A 56 19.17 -15.86 -50.11
C ARG A 56 17.82 -16.58 -49.98
N SER A 57 17.78 -17.86 -50.34
CA SER A 57 16.58 -18.72 -50.25
C SER A 57 16.28 -19.19 -48.83
N GLY A 58 17.30 -19.21 -47.94
CA GLY A 58 17.19 -19.80 -46.61
C GLY A 58 17.11 -21.35 -46.59
N ASP A 59 17.11 -21.96 -47.75
CA ASP A 59 17.07 -23.41 -47.91
C ASP A 59 18.50 -23.96 -48.03
N PHE A 60 18.94 -24.67 -47.00
CA PHE A 60 20.25 -25.33 -46.93
C PHE A 60 20.13 -26.86 -46.98
N ASP A 61 18.93 -27.43 -47.00
CA ASP A 61 18.75 -28.87 -46.93
C ASP A 61 19.03 -29.55 -48.27
N GLY A 62 18.85 -28.84 -49.39
CA GLY A 62 19.20 -29.27 -50.74
C GLY A 62 20.68 -29.09 -51.13
N PHE A 63 21.47 -28.44 -50.28
CA PHE A 63 22.86 -28.15 -50.61
C PHE A 63 23.77 -29.35 -50.28
N ARG A 64 24.26 -30.04 -51.31
CA ARG A 64 25.25 -31.12 -51.15
C ARG A 64 26.59 -30.54 -50.70
N TYR A 65 26.95 -30.81 -49.47
CA TYR A 65 28.23 -30.43 -48.89
C TYR A 65 29.32 -31.32 -49.55
N GLY A 66 30.25 -30.69 -50.28
CA GLY A 66 31.44 -31.41 -50.73
C GLY A 66 32.39 -31.67 -49.57
N GLU A 67 33.34 -32.54 -49.76
CA GLU A 67 34.40 -32.82 -48.78
C GLU A 67 35.37 -31.62 -48.63
N GLY A 68 35.94 -31.44 -47.45
CA GLY A 68 37.05 -30.53 -47.21
C GLY A 68 36.70 -29.18 -46.57
N ILE A 69 37.39 -28.12 -46.97
CA ILE A 69 37.29 -26.79 -46.39
C ILE A 69 35.87 -26.21 -46.47
N TRP A 70 35.19 -26.43 -47.59
CA TRP A 70 33.83 -25.91 -47.80
C TRP A 70 32.82 -26.56 -46.85
N GLU A 71 32.94 -27.82 -46.52
CA GLU A 71 32.13 -28.49 -45.53
C GLU A 71 32.29 -27.88 -44.13
N GLN A 72 33.53 -27.58 -43.74
CA GLN A 72 33.80 -26.94 -42.46
C GLN A 72 33.20 -25.50 -42.36
N ILE A 73 33.32 -24.71 -43.43
CA ILE A 73 32.79 -23.36 -43.48
C ILE A 73 31.25 -23.41 -43.37
N PHE A 74 30.61 -24.26 -44.15
CA PHE A 74 29.16 -24.39 -44.18
C PHE A 74 28.58 -24.98 -42.89
N SER A 75 29.22 -26.02 -42.35
CA SER A 75 28.78 -26.59 -41.06
C SER A 75 28.86 -25.60 -39.93
N ARG A 76 29.94 -24.81 -39.88
CA ARG A 76 30.10 -23.76 -38.86
C ARG A 76 29.08 -22.63 -39.01
N PHE A 77 28.83 -22.18 -40.25
CA PHE A 77 27.78 -21.16 -40.52
C PHE A 77 26.39 -21.67 -40.16
N ARG A 78 26.05 -22.92 -40.53
CA ARG A 78 24.77 -23.55 -40.18
C ARG A 78 24.61 -23.64 -38.65
N PHE A 79 25.65 -24.09 -37.96
CA PHE A 79 25.64 -24.17 -36.50
C PHE A 79 25.37 -22.84 -35.84
N GLU A 80 26.06 -21.76 -36.25
CA GLU A 80 25.86 -20.41 -35.69
C GLU A 80 24.47 -19.86 -36.00
N ARG A 81 23.96 -20.05 -37.20
CA ARG A 81 22.60 -19.66 -37.58
C ARG A 81 21.54 -20.40 -36.76
N ASP A 82 21.66 -21.68 -36.62
CA ASP A 82 20.73 -22.52 -35.87
C ASP A 82 20.77 -22.18 -34.40
N ARG A 83 21.94 -21.90 -33.85
CA ARG A 83 22.13 -21.39 -32.49
C ARG A 83 21.44 -20.02 -32.27
N ALA A 84 21.61 -19.08 -33.19
CA ALA A 84 20.96 -17.79 -33.15
C ALA A 84 19.43 -17.93 -33.26
N SER A 85 18.94 -18.82 -34.12
CA SER A 85 17.51 -19.11 -34.28
C SER A 85 16.90 -19.71 -33.01
N ARG A 86 17.60 -20.70 -32.39
CA ARG A 86 17.16 -21.28 -31.09
C ARG A 86 17.07 -20.23 -30.00
N ARG A 87 18.12 -19.39 -29.82
CA ARG A 87 18.11 -18.31 -28.85
C ARG A 87 16.94 -17.33 -29.07
N ARG A 88 16.66 -16.97 -30.34
CA ARG A 88 15.49 -16.09 -30.66
C ARG A 88 14.16 -16.77 -30.32
N LYS A 89 14.05 -18.09 -30.56
CA LYS A 89 12.83 -18.84 -30.18
C LYS A 89 12.66 -18.91 -28.67
N GLU A 90 13.72 -19.24 -27.93
CA GLU A 90 13.72 -19.28 -26.46
C GLU A 90 13.35 -17.93 -25.87
N TYR A 91 13.95 -16.85 -26.36
CA TYR A 91 13.64 -15.50 -25.92
C TYR A 91 12.17 -15.11 -26.20
N ARG A 92 11.65 -15.45 -27.36
CA ARG A 92 10.23 -15.21 -27.66
C ARG A 92 9.29 -16.06 -26.81
N MET A 93 9.65 -17.28 -26.49
CA MET A 93 8.88 -18.13 -25.58
C MET A 93 8.86 -17.53 -24.18
N LEU A 94 10.02 -17.15 -23.65
CA LEU A 94 10.13 -16.50 -22.33
C LEU A 94 9.28 -15.23 -22.25
N LEU A 95 9.37 -14.35 -23.25
CA LEU A 95 8.54 -13.14 -23.30
C LEU A 95 7.03 -13.45 -23.38
N ARG A 96 6.64 -14.52 -24.08
CA ARG A 96 5.25 -14.97 -24.11
C ARG A 96 4.79 -15.49 -22.75
N GLU A 97 5.64 -16.20 -22.06
CA GLU A 97 5.32 -16.77 -20.75
C GLU A 97 5.20 -15.69 -19.67
N ILE A 98 6.12 -14.73 -19.62
CA ILE A 98 6.03 -13.55 -18.75
C ILE A 98 4.71 -12.80 -19.02
N ARG A 99 4.38 -12.59 -20.30
CA ARG A 99 3.13 -11.93 -20.67
C ARG A 99 1.90 -12.73 -20.26
N LYS A 100 1.93 -14.05 -20.40
CA LYS A 100 0.83 -14.93 -19.99
C LYS A 100 0.63 -14.87 -18.48
N SER A 101 1.72 -14.89 -17.72
CA SER A 101 1.70 -14.78 -16.26
C SER A 101 1.14 -13.43 -15.80
N THR A 102 1.62 -12.30 -16.36
CA THR A 102 1.13 -10.97 -16.00
C THR A 102 -0.34 -10.75 -16.39
N ASN A 103 -0.80 -11.36 -17.49
CA ASN A 103 -2.21 -11.29 -17.90
C ASN A 103 -3.14 -12.23 -17.09
N ALA A 104 -2.58 -13.21 -16.39
CA ALA A 104 -3.34 -14.09 -15.48
C ALA A 104 -3.52 -13.46 -14.08
N MET A 105 -2.82 -12.39 -13.76
CA MET A 105 -3.00 -11.66 -12.50
C MET A 105 -4.37 -11.01 -12.47
N PRO A 106 -5.11 -11.12 -11.35
CA PRO A 106 -6.40 -10.45 -11.18
C PRO A 106 -6.25 -8.95 -11.00
N ASP A 107 -5.11 -8.50 -10.46
CA ASP A 107 -4.79 -7.10 -10.24
C ASP A 107 -4.32 -6.43 -11.54
N GLY A 108 -4.76 -5.21 -11.78
CA GLY A 108 -4.26 -4.36 -12.86
C GLY A 108 -2.83 -3.91 -12.57
N ALA A 109 -1.95 -4.06 -13.56
CA ALA A 109 -0.56 -3.60 -13.48
C ALA A 109 -0.27 -2.70 -14.69
N VAL A 110 0.17 -1.47 -14.40
CA VAL A 110 0.48 -0.45 -15.41
C VAL A 110 1.88 0.09 -15.13
N ILE A 111 2.76 -0.02 -16.12
CA ILE A 111 4.10 0.56 -16.05
C ILE A 111 4.01 1.97 -16.63
N LEU A 112 4.46 2.93 -15.85
CA LEU A 112 4.52 4.36 -16.20
C LEU A 112 5.99 4.79 -16.30
N ASP A 113 6.25 5.79 -17.14
CA ASP A 113 7.54 6.47 -17.18
C ASP A 113 7.60 7.64 -16.16
N ALA A 114 8.69 8.41 -16.18
CA ALA A 114 8.89 9.56 -15.31
C ALA A 114 7.79 10.64 -15.46
N ASN A 115 7.15 10.74 -16.63
CA ASN A 115 6.09 11.70 -16.93
C ASN A 115 4.69 11.16 -16.63
N ASN A 116 4.59 9.96 -16.05
CA ASN A 116 3.36 9.19 -15.84
C ASN A 116 2.67 8.73 -17.14
N ASP A 117 3.43 8.60 -18.25
CA ASP A 117 2.96 8.06 -19.51
C ASP A 117 2.94 6.52 -19.47
N ILE A 118 1.90 5.93 -20.06
CA ILE A 118 1.71 4.47 -20.05
C ILE A 118 2.70 3.80 -20.99
N VAL A 119 3.66 3.06 -20.43
CA VAL A 119 4.62 2.24 -21.17
C VAL A 119 4.00 0.88 -21.53
N ALA A 120 3.40 0.23 -20.54
CA ALA A 120 2.75 -1.08 -20.69
C ALA A 120 1.64 -1.27 -19.67
N CYS A 121 0.66 -2.12 -20.01
CA CYS A 121 -0.38 -2.55 -19.08
C CYS A 121 -0.78 -4.01 -19.35
N ASN A 122 -1.28 -4.70 -18.32
CA ASN A 122 -1.77 -6.06 -18.41
C ASN A 122 -3.27 -6.09 -18.80
N ARG A 123 -3.85 -7.31 -18.89
CA ARG A 123 -5.25 -7.51 -19.23
C ARG A 123 -6.20 -6.95 -18.16
N ALA A 124 -5.89 -7.17 -16.88
CA ALA A 124 -6.73 -6.74 -15.78
C ALA A 124 -6.88 -5.20 -15.73
N SER A 125 -5.84 -4.42 -16.08
CA SER A 125 -5.92 -2.96 -16.16
C SER A 125 -6.99 -2.49 -17.17
N LYS A 126 -7.22 -3.25 -18.25
CA LYS A 126 -8.30 -2.95 -19.21
C LYS A 126 -9.67 -3.23 -18.60
N GLU A 127 -9.80 -4.32 -17.85
CA GLU A 127 -11.08 -4.74 -17.27
C GLU A 127 -11.48 -3.83 -16.10
N LEU A 128 -10.51 -3.43 -15.28
CA LEU A 128 -10.71 -2.62 -14.08
C LEU A 128 -10.79 -1.11 -14.36
N ALA A 129 -9.91 -0.60 -15.22
CA ALA A 129 -9.76 0.84 -15.45
C ALA A 129 -9.91 1.26 -16.92
N GLY A 130 -10.27 0.33 -17.82
CA GLY A 130 -10.50 0.64 -19.23
C GLY A 130 -9.23 0.88 -20.07
N LEU A 131 -8.04 0.68 -19.50
CA LEU A 131 -6.76 1.00 -20.15
C LEU A 131 -6.46 0.04 -21.33
N LYS A 132 -6.39 0.56 -22.52
CA LYS A 132 -6.20 -0.21 -23.77
C LYS A 132 -4.73 -0.19 -24.17
N ARG A 133 -4.03 -1.31 -23.99
CA ARG A 133 -2.60 -1.49 -24.21
C ARG A 133 -2.01 -0.87 -25.49
N LYS A 134 -2.73 -0.92 -26.63
CA LYS A 134 -2.22 -0.39 -27.90
C LYS A 134 -2.61 1.07 -28.12
N LYS A 135 -3.79 1.47 -27.64
CA LYS A 135 -4.36 2.79 -27.90
C LYS A 135 -3.82 3.83 -26.93
N ASP A 136 -3.62 3.44 -25.66
CA ASP A 136 -3.33 4.37 -24.57
C ASP A 136 -1.83 4.41 -24.22
N ARG A 137 -1.01 3.64 -24.97
CA ARG A 137 0.45 3.68 -24.80
C ARG A 137 1.00 5.07 -25.19
N GLY A 138 1.83 5.64 -24.32
CA GLY A 138 2.38 6.99 -24.47
C GLY A 138 1.40 8.11 -24.13
N GLN A 139 0.25 7.78 -23.53
CA GLN A 139 -0.67 8.77 -22.96
C GLN A 139 -0.52 8.80 -21.45
N ARG A 140 -0.71 9.96 -20.85
CA ARG A 140 -0.71 10.11 -19.40
C ARG A 140 -1.86 9.35 -18.78
N VAL A 141 -1.58 8.60 -17.70
CA VAL A 141 -2.59 7.78 -17.03
C VAL A 141 -3.68 8.63 -16.38
N ASP A 142 -3.34 9.81 -15.85
CA ASP A 142 -4.26 10.77 -15.23
C ASP A 142 -5.26 11.41 -16.23
N ASN A 143 -4.94 11.43 -17.52
CA ASN A 143 -5.89 11.85 -18.56
C ASN A 143 -7.00 10.81 -18.82
N ILE A 144 -6.72 9.55 -18.51
CA ILE A 144 -7.65 8.44 -18.73
C ILE A 144 -8.44 8.15 -17.45
N ILE A 145 -7.73 8.03 -16.32
CA ILE A 145 -8.33 7.87 -14.98
C ILE A 145 -8.34 9.26 -14.33
N ARG A 146 -9.44 9.99 -14.54
CA ARG A 146 -9.58 11.37 -14.08
C ARG A 146 -10.04 11.44 -12.63
N ASP A 147 -9.17 11.06 -11.72
CA ASP A 147 -9.44 11.10 -10.29
C ASP A 147 -8.38 11.97 -9.58
N PRO A 148 -8.80 12.98 -8.78
CA PRO A 148 -7.87 13.88 -8.09
C PRO A 148 -6.95 13.17 -7.09
N GLU A 149 -7.43 12.12 -6.42
CA GLU A 149 -6.63 11.36 -5.44
C GLU A 149 -5.54 10.56 -6.16
N LEU A 150 -5.87 9.95 -7.31
CA LEU A 150 -4.87 9.28 -8.13
C LEU A 150 -3.81 10.26 -8.63
N THR A 151 -4.23 11.46 -9.06
CA THR A 151 -3.29 12.48 -9.53
C THR A 151 -2.33 12.90 -8.42
N ARG A 152 -2.79 13.07 -7.19
CA ARG A 152 -1.93 13.34 -6.04
C ARG A 152 -0.96 12.19 -5.78
N LEU A 153 -1.45 10.94 -5.74
CA LEU A 153 -0.63 9.75 -5.53
C LEU A 153 0.48 9.61 -6.56
N LEU A 154 0.26 10.00 -7.81
CA LEU A 154 1.26 9.95 -8.89
C LEU A 154 2.40 10.97 -8.70
N HIS A 155 2.15 12.06 -7.96
CA HIS A 155 3.12 13.13 -7.67
C HIS A 155 3.71 13.02 -6.26
N ASP A 156 3.17 12.14 -5.43
CA ASP A 156 3.67 11.87 -4.09
C ASP A 156 4.81 10.85 -4.14
N ASP A 157 5.88 11.10 -3.40
CA ASP A 157 7.03 10.19 -3.31
C ASP A 157 6.83 9.08 -2.25
N ASP A 158 5.68 9.07 -1.54
CA ASP A 158 5.39 8.03 -0.57
C ASP A 158 4.96 6.72 -1.25
N ALA A 159 5.92 5.82 -1.43
CA ALA A 159 5.71 4.48 -2.01
C ALA A 159 4.72 3.60 -1.22
N LYS A 160 4.31 3.99 -0.02
CA LYS A 160 3.34 3.25 0.81
C LYS A 160 1.92 3.79 0.67
N ALA A 161 1.76 4.99 0.14
CA ALA A 161 0.45 5.60 -0.03
C ALA A 161 -0.44 4.74 -0.94
N THR A 162 -1.70 4.60 -0.54
CA THR A 162 -2.72 3.85 -1.29
C THR A 162 -3.99 4.69 -1.31
N VAL A 163 -4.56 4.89 -2.48
CA VAL A 163 -5.82 5.63 -2.63
C VAL A 163 -6.92 4.72 -3.16
N GLU A 164 -8.14 4.98 -2.73
CA GLU A 164 -9.33 4.24 -3.17
C GLU A 164 -10.18 5.15 -4.06
N ILE A 165 -10.30 4.78 -5.34
CA ILE A 165 -11.02 5.54 -6.34
C ILE A 165 -12.20 4.74 -6.90
N ARG A 166 -13.16 5.41 -7.52
CA ARG A 166 -14.18 4.72 -8.31
C ARG A 166 -13.61 4.22 -9.63
N SER A 167 -14.06 3.02 -10.06
CA SER A 167 -13.66 2.51 -11.37
C SER A 167 -14.16 3.47 -12.48
N PRO A 168 -13.32 3.90 -13.41
CA PRO A 168 -13.73 4.75 -14.54
C PRO A 168 -14.58 4.00 -15.57
N VAL A 169 -14.71 2.66 -15.44
CA VAL A 169 -15.45 1.81 -16.38
C VAL A 169 -16.78 1.34 -15.79
N ARG A 170 -16.83 1.17 -14.47
CA ARG A 170 -17.97 0.60 -13.75
C ARG A 170 -18.26 1.41 -12.50
N ASP A 171 -19.23 2.29 -12.54
CA ASP A 171 -19.56 3.24 -11.47
C ASP A 171 -19.79 2.63 -10.08
N ALA A 172 -20.16 1.35 -10.02
CA ALA A 172 -20.44 0.64 -8.77
C ALA A 172 -19.21 -0.07 -8.16
N GLU A 173 -18.06 -0.03 -8.84
CA GLU A 173 -16.83 -0.71 -8.42
C GLU A 173 -15.79 0.26 -7.86
N TRP A 174 -15.03 -0.22 -6.88
CA TRP A 174 -13.97 0.53 -6.23
C TRP A 174 -12.61 -0.11 -6.51
N LEU A 175 -11.65 0.72 -6.84
CA LEU A 175 -10.27 0.33 -7.11
C LEU A 175 -9.36 0.91 -6.03
N SER A 176 -8.51 0.07 -5.45
CA SER A 176 -7.36 0.48 -4.65
C SER A 176 -6.17 0.68 -5.59
N CYS A 177 -5.61 1.88 -5.60
CA CYS A 177 -4.49 2.28 -6.44
C CYS A 177 -3.26 2.47 -5.57
N ARG A 178 -2.14 1.85 -5.96
CA ARG A 178 -0.84 2.01 -5.32
C ARG A 178 0.24 2.23 -6.36
N VAL A 179 1.12 3.19 -6.12
CA VAL A 179 2.30 3.46 -6.96
C VAL A 179 3.54 2.92 -6.25
N VAL A 180 4.33 2.15 -6.99
CA VAL A 180 5.59 1.57 -6.48
C VAL A 180 6.71 1.93 -7.46
N PRO A 181 7.90 2.38 -7.00
CA PRO A 181 9.06 2.57 -7.85
C PRO A 181 9.42 1.29 -8.60
N TYR A 182 9.72 1.38 -9.88
CA TYR A 182 10.01 0.23 -10.74
C TYR A 182 11.16 0.55 -11.70
N GLY A 183 12.34 0.08 -11.38
CA GLY A 183 13.53 0.15 -12.25
C GLY A 183 13.82 1.51 -12.89
N GLY A 184 14.88 2.19 -12.47
CA GLY A 184 15.22 3.54 -12.94
C GLY A 184 14.18 4.57 -12.52
N GLU A 185 13.74 5.43 -13.47
CA GLU A 185 12.72 6.47 -13.23
C GLU A 185 11.27 5.99 -13.49
N GLN A 186 11.06 4.68 -13.66
CA GLN A 186 9.73 4.14 -13.93
C GLN A 186 8.94 3.90 -12.65
N LYS A 187 7.61 3.94 -12.78
CA LYS A 187 6.66 3.63 -11.70
C LYS A 187 5.75 2.47 -12.11
N LEU A 188 5.39 1.63 -11.15
CA LEU A 188 4.39 0.58 -11.32
C LEU A 188 3.11 0.99 -10.59
N LEU A 189 2.05 1.27 -11.34
CA LEU A 189 0.72 1.51 -10.80
C LEU A 189 -0.02 0.17 -10.69
N LEU A 190 -0.36 -0.22 -9.48
CA LEU A 190 -1.17 -1.39 -9.17
C LEU A 190 -2.62 -0.99 -8.93
N LEU A 191 -3.54 -1.70 -9.55
CA LEU A 191 -4.99 -1.49 -9.48
C LEU A 191 -5.64 -2.76 -8.95
N ARG A 192 -6.26 -2.70 -7.78
CA ARG A 192 -6.95 -3.85 -7.18
C ARG A 192 -8.42 -3.57 -6.99
N ASP A 193 -9.28 -4.52 -7.36
CA ASP A 193 -10.70 -4.44 -7.05
C ASP A 193 -10.92 -4.64 -5.54
N VAL A 194 -11.48 -3.62 -4.89
CA VAL A 194 -11.82 -3.62 -3.47
C VAL A 194 -13.33 -3.44 -3.23
N THR A 195 -14.13 -3.62 -4.27
CA THR A 195 -15.58 -3.39 -4.25
C THR A 195 -16.28 -4.19 -3.16
N GLN A 196 -15.94 -5.46 -3.03
CA GLN A 196 -16.55 -6.33 -2.00
C GLN A 196 -16.19 -5.83 -0.60
N ARG A 197 -14.92 -5.46 -0.36
CA ARG A 197 -14.46 -4.90 0.91
C ARG A 197 -15.21 -3.61 1.25
N MET A 198 -15.34 -2.71 0.27
CA MET A 198 -16.02 -1.43 0.42
C MET A 198 -17.52 -1.60 0.67
N ARG A 199 -18.17 -2.53 -0.03
CA ARG A 199 -19.59 -2.87 0.20
C ARG A 199 -19.84 -3.42 1.59
N LEU A 200 -19.02 -4.36 2.04
CA LEU A 200 -19.12 -4.93 3.39
C LEU A 200 -18.89 -3.87 4.47
N SER A 201 -17.88 -3.02 4.30
CA SER A 201 -17.61 -1.90 5.20
C SER A 201 -18.79 -0.93 5.25
N LYS A 202 -19.36 -0.58 4.09
CA LYS A 202 -20.55 0.27 4.01
C LYS A 202 -21.77 -0.37 4.68
N MET A 203 -22.08 -1.63 4.35
CA MET A 203 -23.22 -2.36 4.97
C MET A 203 -23.09 -2.40 6.50
N ARG A 204 -21.89 -2.68 7.01
CA ARG A 204 -21.63 -2.69 8.45
C ARG A 204 -21.88 -1.32 9.08
N ARG A 205 -21.43 -0.24 8.43
CA ARG A 205 -21.69 1.14 8.89
C ARG A 205 -23.18 1.47 8.92
N ASP A 206 -23.86 1.21 7.79
CA ASP A 206 -25.28 1.53 7.65
C ASP A 206 -26.11 0.73 8.67
N PHE A 207 -25.73 -0.54 8.93
CA PHE A 207 -26.36 -1.36 9.96
C PHE A 207 -26.19 -0.75 11.36
N VAL A 208 -24.94 -0.39 11.74
CA VAL A 208 -24.67 0.21 13.07
C VAL A 208 -25.37 1.55 13.21
N ALA A 209 -25.36 2.37 12.16
CA ALA A 209 -26.02 3.67 12.17
C ALA A 209 -27.55 3.52 12.35
N ASN A 210 -28.18 2.67 11.55
CA ASN A 210 -29.62 2.43 11.60
C ASN A 210 -30.04 1.83 12.96
N ALA A 211 -29.34 0.77 13.40
CA ALA A 211 -29.62 0.15 14.70
C ALA A 211 -29.51 1.15 15.86
N SER A 212 -28.51 2.04 15.82
CA SER A 212 -28.35 3.05 16.86
C SER A 212 -29.42 4.13 16.83
N HIS A 213 -29.89 4.55 15.65
CA HIS A 213 -31.01 5.46 15.53
C HIS A 213 -32.30 4.85 16.06
N GLU A 214 -32.60 3.58 15.68
CA GLU A 214 -33.78 2.86 16.13
C GLU A 214 -33.77 2.56 17.64
N LEU A 215 -32.60 2.39 18.25
CA LEU A 215 -32.45 2.19 19.69
C LEU A 215 -32.45 3.51 20.50
N ARG A 216 -32.00 4.61 19.92
CA ARG A 216 -31.97 5.90 20.63
C ARG A 216 -33.35 6.41 20.97
N SER A 217 -34.32 6.27 20.06
CA SER A 217 -35.67 6.75 20.25
C SER A 217 -36.39 6.12 21.46
N PRO A 218 -36.54 4.78 21.57
CA PRO A 218 -37.15 4.16 22.74
C PRO A 218 -36.36 4.43 24.03
N LEU A 219 -35.02 4.49 23.94
CA LEU A 219 -34.19 4.79 25.10
C LEU A 219 -34.37 6.21 25.62
N THR A 220 -34.64 7.19 24.73
CA THR A 220 -34.99 8.58 25.13
C THR A 220 -36.31 8.60 25.86
N VAL A 221 -37.30 7.86 25.39
CA VAL A 221 -38.62 7.77 26.09
C VAL A 221 -38.48 7.14 27.47
N ILE A 222 -37.77 6.01 27.56
CA ILE A 222 -37.51 5.31 28.84
C ILE A 222 -36.78 6.27 29.80
N SER A 223 -35.74 6.96 29.32
CA SER A 223 -35.00 7.92 30.17
C SER A 223 -35.90 9.05 30.64
N GLY A 224 -36.76 9.62 29.78
CA GLY A 224 -37.70 10.68 30.17
C GLY A 224 -38.67 10.25 31.28
N TYR A 225 -39.21 9.01 31.19
CA TYR A 225 -40.05 8.48 32.28
C TYR A 225 -39.27 8.25 33.58
N LEU A 226 -38.02 7.76 33.48
CA LEU A 226 -37.18 7.55 34.65
C LEU A 226 -36.73 8.86 35.30
N ASP A 227 -36.47 9.89 34.50
CA ASP A 227 -36.16 11.22 35.02
C ASP A 227 -37.41 11.83 35.70
N SER A 228 -38.59 11.75 35.08
CA SER A 228 -39.85 12.19 35.71
C SER A 228 -40.17 11.47 37.02
N LEU A 229 -39.92 10.16 37.07
CA LEU A 229 -40.09 9.37 38.30
C LEU A 229 -39.09 9.73 39.38
N ALA A 230 -37.83 10.05 38.99
CA ALA A 230 -36.79 10.41 39.95
C ALA A 230 -37.02 11.78 40.59
N ASP A 231 -37.69 12.67 39.87
CA ASP A 231 -38.02 14.05 40.30
C ASP A 231 -39.39 14.13 41.04
N ASP A 232 -40.09 12.99 41.16
CA ASP A 232 -41.40 12.93 41.85
C ASP A 232 -41.22 12.86 43.39
N ASP A 233 -41.51 13.95 44.12
CA ASP A 233 -41.49 13.97 45.57
C ASP A 233 -42.43 12.98 46.24
N GLY A 234 -43.45 12.48 45.54
CA GLY A 234 -44.39 11.45 46.00
C GLY A 234 -43.92 10.04 45.87
N MET A 235 -42.72 9.79 45.36
CA MET A 235 -42.21 8.43 45.14
C MET A 235 -42.05 7.65 46.46
N PRO A 236 -42.58 6.46 46.58
CA PRO A 236 -42.38 5.60 47.75
C PRO A 236 -40.88 5.32 47.98
N PRO A 237 -40.37 5.38 49.25
CA PRO A 237 -38.92 5.22 49.54
C PRO A 237 -38.30 3.94 48.97
N GLY A 238 -39.10 2.85 48.83
CA GLY A 238 -38.62 1.58 48.28
C GLY A 238 -38.30 1.59 46.77
N TRP A 239 -38.82 2.60 46.01
CA TRP A 239 -38.63 2.74 44.57
C TRP A 239 -37.46 3.63 44.19
N GLN A 240 -36.95 4.47 45.11
CA GLN A 240 -35.84 5.41 44.81
C GLN A 240 -34.56 4.69 44.29
N LYS A 241 -34.15 3.62 44.96
CA LYS A 241 -32.98 2.85 44.52
C LYS A 241 -33.18 2.16 43.16
N PRO A 242 -34.28 1.41 42.90
CA PRO A 242 -34.58 0.81 41.59
C PRO A 242 -34.62 1.87 40.48
N VAL A 243 -35.31 2.98 40.65
CA VAL A 243 -35.40 4.06 39.62
C VAL A 243 -34.02 4.68 39.34
N THR A 244 -33.23 4.98 40.35
CA THR A 244 -31.87 5.48 40.20
C THR A 244 -31.00 4.48 39.43
N GLN A 245 -31.10 3.18 39.72
CA GLN A 245 -30.37 2.14 39.01
C GLN A 245 -30.81 2.02 37.57
N MET A 246 -32.11 2.06 37.28
CA MET A 246 -32.63 2.03 35.90
C MET A 246 -32.16 3.25 35.12
N ARG A 247 -32.17 4.47 35.71
CA ARG A 247 -31.69 5.71 35.11
C ARG A 247 -30.21 5.60 34.73
N ARG A 248 -29.37 5.07 35.65
CA ARG A 248 -27.94 4.82 35.35
C ARG A 248 -27.76 3.86 34.17
N GLN A 249 -28.55 2.76 34.10
CA GLN A 249 -28.48 1.79 33.00
C GLN A 249 -28.92 2.42 31.67
N ALA A 250 -29.97 3.22 31.64
CA ALA A 250 -30.43 3.92 30.46
C ALA A 250 -29.38 4.93 29.96
N SER A 251 -28.75 5.69 30.87
CA SER A 251 -27.65 6.59 30.54
C SER A 251 -26.46 5.84 29.94
N ARG A 252 -26.09 4.71 30.55
CA ARG A 252 -25.00 3.85 30.06
C ARG A 252 -25.29 3.29 28.66
N MET A 253 -26.53 2.85 28.39
CA MET A 253 -26.91 2.38 27.05
C MET A 253 -26.82 3.52 26.02
N ARG A 254 -27.20 4.74 26.35
CA ARG A 254 -27.08 5.93 25.50
C ARG A 254 -25.61 6.22 25.15
N GLN A 255 -24.74 6.16 26.15
CA GLN A 255 -23.29 6.34 25.96
C GLN A 255 -22.70 5.26 25.05
N LEU A 256 -23.02 3.98 25.31
CA LEU A 256 -22.55 2.86 24.46
C LEU A 256 -22.97 3.00 22.99
N LEU A 257 -24.20 3.42 22.73
CA LEU A 257 -24.69 3.66 21.37
C LEU A 257 -23.95 4.84 20.69
N GLY A 258 -23.67 5.90 21.44
CA GLY A 258 -22.90 7.05 20.95
C GLY A 258 -21.46 6.63 20.56
N GLU A 259 -20.77 5.97 21.48
CA GLU A 259 -19.39 5.50 21.26
C GLU A 259 -19.28 4.46 20.13
N LEU A 260 -20.28 3.56 20.00
CA LEU A 260 -20.32 2.59 18.92
C LEU A 260 -20.50 3.25 17.54
N LEU A 261 -21.37 4.27 17.46
CA LEU A 261 -21.55 5.08 16.25
C LEU A 261 -20.27 5.82 15.87
N GLU A 262 -19.62 6.43 16.85
CA GLU A 262 -18.38 7.18 16.65
C GLU A 262 -17.27 6.26 16.15
N LEU A 263 -17.06 5.13 16.80
CA LEU A 263 -16.11 4.12 16.38
C LEU A 263 -16.38 3.62 14.95
N SER A 264 -17.67 3.35 14.64
CA SER A 264 -18.07 2.93 13.29
C SER A 264 -17.81 4.01 12.22
N ARG A 265 -17.93 5.29 12.56
CA ARG A 265 -17.59 6.42 11.67
C ARG A 265 -16.07 6.50 11.46
N LEU A 266 -15.29 6.43 12.53
CA LEU A 266 -13.83 6.50 12.50
C LEU A 266 -13.21 5.36 11.69
N GLU A 267 -13.72 4.13 11.86
CA GLU A 267 -13.25 2.95 11.08
C GLU A 267 -13.47 3.08 9.57
N SER A 268 -14.35 3.93 9.18
CA SER A 268 -14.81 4.04 7.80
C SER A 268 -14.42 5.34 7.13
N ALA A 269 -13.99 6.31 7.91
CA ALA A 269 -13.53 7.59 7.40
C ALA A 269 -12.11 7.42 6.83
N GLY A 270 -11.91 7.84 5.58
CA GLY A 270 -10.56 8.01 5.01
C GLY A 270 -9.74 9.04 5.79
N PRO A 271 -8.50 9.33 5.38
CA PRO A 271 -7.68 10.37 6.02
C PRO A 271 -8.48 11.66 6.17
N SER A 272 -8.29 12.37 7.30
CA SER A 272 -9.01 13.60 7.57
C SER A 272 -8.72 14.67 6.50
N ARG A 273 -9.77 15.24 5.91
CA ARG A 273 -9.63 16.29 4.88
C ARG A 273 -9.60 17.71 5.46
N ALA A 274 -10.00 17.89 6.71
CA ALA A 274 -10.09 19.20 7.38
C ALA A 274 -8.99 19.32 8.45
N GLU A 275 -7.73 19.29 8.02
CA GLU A 275 -6.60 19.49 8.91
C GLU A 275 -6.37 20.99 9.15
N GLN A 276 -6.43 21.41 10.41
CA GLN A 276 -6.11 22.77 10.85
C GLN A 276 -5.08 22.74 11.99
N PRO A 277 -4.36 23.85 12.23
CA PRO A 277 -3.49 23.98 13.40
C PRO A 277 -4.32 24.02 14.68
N ILE A 278 -4.16 23.07 15.57
CA ILE A 278 -4.91 22.89 16.83
C ILE A 278 -4.03 23.31 17.99
N ASP A 279 -4.60 24.08 18.90
CA ASP A 279 -4.01 24.35 20.22
C ASP A 279 -4.43 23.26 21.21
N VAL A 280 -3.57 22.27 21.38
CA VAL A 280 -3.85 21.09 22.21
C VAL A 280 -3.99 21.47 23.70
N VAL A 281 -3.25 22.48 24.13
CA VAL A 281 -3.31 22.95 25.54
C VAL A 281 -4.64 23.64 25.83
N ALA A 282 -5.12 24.47 24.90
CA ALA A 282 -6.42 25.11 25.04
C ALA A 282 -7.57 24.10 25.12
N LEU A 283 -7.52 23.06 24.26
CA LEU A 283 -8.51 21.98 24.29
C LEU A 283 -8.41 21.16 25.60
N ALA A 284 -7.22 20.90 26.10
CA ALA A 284 -7.03 20.19 27.38
C ALA A 284 -7.60 20.99 28.54
N LYS A 285 -7.34 22.31 28.59
CA LYS A 285 -7.92 23.21 29.62
C LYS A 285 -9.45 23.20 29.58
N SER A 286 -10.03 23.34 28.39
CA SER A 286 -11.52 23.34 28.23
C SER A 286 -12.10 21.96 28.65
N ALA A 287 -11.48 20.86 28.29
CA ALA A 287 -11.93 19.53 28.70
C ALA A 287 -11.81 19.30 30.23
N CYS A 288 -10.75 19.83 30.85
CA CYS A 288 -10.57 19.78 32.31
C CYS A 288 -11.65 20.60 33.03
N GLU A 289 -12.01 21.82 32.55
CA GLU A 289 -13.07 22.63 33.12
C GLU A 289 -14.45 21.94 32.99
N ALA A 290 -14.73 21.35 31.84
CA ALA A 290 -15.98 20.61 31.61
C ALA A 290 -16.15 19.39 32.51
N LEU A 291 -15.08 18.64 32.75
CA LEU A 291 -15.10 17.40 33.54
C LEU A 291 -14.82 17.61 35.04
N GLY A 292 -14.06 18.66 35.38
CA GLY A 292 -13.63 18.96 36.76
C GLY A 292 -14.68 19.59 37.66
N GLY A 293 -15.86 19.99 37.12
CA GLY A 293 -16.94 20.63 37.88
C GLY A 293 -17.72 19.71 38.84
N HIS A 294 -17.35 18.44 38.96
CA HIS A 294 -18.02 17.51 39.86
C HIS A 294 -17.28 17.42 41.22
N VAL A 295 -18.03 17.57 42.30
CA VAL A 295 -17.55 17.40 43.67
C VAL A 295 -16.92 16.01 43.85
N ASN A 296 -15.69 15.97 44.40
CA ASN A 296 -14.85 14.73 44.59
C ASN A 296 -14.08 14.23 43.37
N VAL A 297 -13.52 15.12 42.59
CA VAL A 297 -12.57 14.74 41.51
C VAL A 297 -11.13 14.93 41.99
N ALA A 298 -10.23 14.06 41.58
CA ALA A 298 -8.78 14.21 41.74
C ALA A 298 -8.29 15.59 41.24
N ARG A 299 -7.15 16.05 41.75
CA ARG A 299 -6.57 17.33 41.30
C ARG A 299 -6.09 17.20 39.86
N ILE A 300 -6.66 18.02 38.96
CA ILE A 300 -6.27 18.03 37.56
C ILE A 300 -5.37 19.22 37.28
N SER A 301 -4.20 18.98 36.69
CA SER A 301 -3.27 20.02 36.25
C SER A 301 -3.01 19.92 34.75
N VAL A 302 -2.85 21.06 34.08
CA VAL A 302 -2.49 21.11 32.65
C VAL A 302 -1.14 21.81 32.53
N ASN A 303 -0.14 21.09 32.04
CA ASN A 303 1.22 21.57 31.88
C ASN A 303 1.50 21.86 30.40
N GLU A 304 1.93 23.08 30.10
CA GLU A 304 2.32 23.52 28.78
C GLU A 304 3.84 23.58 28.69
N GLU A 305 4.47 22.56 28.11
CA GLU A 305 5.91 22.52 27.88
C GLU A 305 6.28 22.90 26.45
N SER A 306 5.29 23.09 25.56
CA SER A 306 5.51 23.47 24.17
C SER A 306 4.33 24.29 23.61
N GLN A 307 4.66 25.31 22.82
CA GLN A 307 3.71 26.11 22.04
C GLN A 307 3.44 25.53 20.62
N ALA A 308 4.00 24.36 20.29
CA ALA A 308 3.76 23.71 19.01
C ALA A 308 2.27 23.37 18.84
N ARG A 309 1.71 23.69 17.67
CA ARG A 309 0.33 23.35 17.32
C ARG A 309 0.31 22.04 16.56
N LEU A 310 -0.72 21.24 16.79
CA LEU A 310 -0.94 19.96 16.10
C LEU A 310 -1.77 20.19 14.85
N ARG A 311 -1.34 19.67 13.71
CA ARG A 311 -2.15 19.63 12.49
C ARG A 311 -3.10 18.44 12.53
N GLY A 312 -4.41 18.72 12.60
CA GLY A 312 -5.41 17.65 12.72
C GLY A 312 -6.85 18.15 12.67
N THR A 313 -7.77 17.31 13.13
CA THR A 313 -9.19 17.64 13.28
C THR A 313 -9.48 17.91 14.76
N GLU A 314 -9.87 19.14 15.09
CA GLU A 314 -10.09 19.59 16.47
C GLU A 314 -11.02 18.67 17.25
N ALA A 315 -12.20 18.33 16.72
CA ALA A 315 -13.15 17.44 17.35
C ALA A 315 -12.62 16.03 17.64
N GLU A 316 -11.71 15.51 16.77
CA GLU A 316 -11.07 14.20 16.99
C GLU A 316 -10.06 14.28 18.14
N ILE A 317 -9.24 15.33 18.20
CA ILE A 317 -8.27 15.51 19.30
C ILE A 317 -8.98 15.79 20.62
N GLU A 318 -10.06 16.59 20.62
CA GLU A 318 -10.92 16.79 21.79
C GLU A 318 -11.46 15.46 22.31
N THR A 319 -11.95 14.58 21.41
CA THR A 319 -12.42 13.24 21.77
C THR A 319 -11.31 12.40 22.41
N VAL A 320 -10.06 12.47 21.92
CA VAL A 320 -8.91 11.80 22.55
C VAL A 320 -8.71 12.27 23.98
N ILE A 321 -8.66 13.59 24.18
CA ILE A 321 -8.45 14.21 25.49
C ILE A 321 -9.56 13.80 26.47
N ILE A 322 -10.83 13.92 26.07
CA ILE A 322 -11.98 13.56 26.89
C ILE A 322 -11.95 12.09 27.30
N ASN A 323 -11.63 11.17 26.38
CA ASN A 323 -11.56 9.75 26.68
C ASN A 323 -10.43 9.41 27.67
N LEU A 324 -9.25 10.02 27.49
CA LEU A 324 -8.11 9.79 28.39
C LEU A 324 -8.36 10.40 29.78
N LEU A 325 -8.87 11.65 29.82
CA LEU A 325 -9.23 12.31 31.09
C LEU A 325 -10.34 11.57 31.84
N SER A 326 -11.41 11.18 31.15
CA SER A 326 -12.49 10.41 31.76
C SER A 326 -12.01 9.10 32.35
N ASN A 327 -11.05 8.46 31.67
CA ASN A 327 -10.42 7.23 32.17
C ASN A 327 -9.58 7.52 33.43
N ALA A 328 -8.74 8.55 33.41
CA ALA A 328 -7.93 8.98 34.55
C ALA A 328 -8.81 9.34 35.76
N ILE A 329 -9.85 10.17 35.58
CA ILE A 329 -10.79 10.56 36.65
C ILE A 329 -11.49 9.35 37.28
N ARG A 330 -11.85 8.37 36.46
CA ARG A 330 -12.54 7.15 36.95
C ARG A 330 -11.66 6.27 37.82
N HIS A 331 -10.38 6.17 37.49
CA HIS A 331 -9.45 5.24 38.14
C HIS A 331 -8.54 5.91 39.18
N THR A 332 -8.68 7.22 39.40
CA THR A 332 -7.91 7.96 40.40
C THR A 332 -8.81 8.29 41.58
N PRO A 333 -8.38 8.03 42.83
CA PRO A 333 -9.12 8.40 44.04
C PRO A 333 -9.19 9.93 44.19
N ALA A 334 -10.14 10.43 44.99
CA ALA A 334 -10.40 11.87 45.11
C ALA A 334 -9.23 12.71 45.64
N ASP A 335 -8.32 12.07 46.37
CA ASP A 335 -7.08 12.67 46.89
C ASP A 335 -5.86 12.50 45.96
N GLY A 336 -6.05 11.85 44.80
CA GLY A 336 -5.01 11.66 43.82
C GLY A 336 -4.82 12.86 42.89
N ASP A 337 -3.83 12.73 42.00
CA ASP A 337 -3.43 13.75 41.03
C ASP A 337 -3.55 13.23 39.58
N ILE A 338 -4.00 14.11 38.70
CA ILE A 338 -4.04 13.86 37.23
C ILE A 338 -3.29 15.00 36.55
N ALA A 339 -2.32 14.67 35.73
CA ALA A 339 -1.53 15.65 34.97
C ALA A 339 -1.74 15.45 33.46
N VAL A 340 -2.11 16.49 32.75
CA VAL A 340 -2.14 16.53 31.28
C VAL A 340 -0.98 17.40 30.82
N THR A 341 -0.07 16.84 30.05
CA THR A 341 1.13 17.54 29.60
C THR A 341 1.22 17.52 28.06
N TRP A 342 1.44 18.69 27.48
CA TRP A 342 1.78 18.81 26.06
C TRP A 342 3.24 19.20 25.92
N ARG A 343 4.06 18.31 25.36
CA ARG A 343 5.49 18.53 25.14
C ARG A 343 5.91 18.21 23.71
N ALA A 344 6.87 18.99 23.18
CA ALA A 344 7.50 18.71 21.88
C ALA A 344 8.95 18.28 22.09
N HIS A 345 9.43 17.41 21.18
CA HIS A 345 10.79 16.90 21.15
C HIS A 345 11.29 16.86 19.70
N ALA A 346 12.54 16.41 19.48
CA ALA A 346 13.16 16.47 18.15
C ALA A 346 12.38 15.71 17.07
N ASP A 347 11.74 14.59 17.44
CA ASP A 347 11.07 13.69 16.50
C ASP A 347 9.55 13.93 16.40
N GLY A 348 8.98 14.82 17.24
CA GLY A 348 7.55 15.06 17.24
C GLY A 348 7.03 15.79 18.46
N ALA A 349 5.78 15.52 18.84
CA ALA A 349 5.18 15.99 20.08
C ALA A 349 4.36 14.89 20.74
N GLU A 350 4.06 15.08 22.01
CA GLU A 350 3.41 14.10 22.85
C GLU A 350 2.36 14.77 23.73
N LEU A 351 1.16 14.20 23.69
CA LEU A 351 0.11 14.48 24.66
C LEU A 351 0.11 13.37 25.70
N LEU A 352 0.47 13.71 26.93
CA LEU A 352 0.60 12.80 28.03
C LEU A 352 -0.52 13.04 29.05
N VAL A 353 -1.22 11.97 29.46
CA VAL A 353 -2.16 11.97 30.56
C VAL A 353 -1.66 10.96 31.59
N ALA A 354 -1.20 11.48 32.75
CA ALA A 354 -0.70 10.68 33.85
C ALA A 354 -1.66 10.76 35.03
N ASP A 355 -1.92 9.63 35.69
CA ASP A 355 -2.76 9.52 36.87
C ASP A 355 -2.03 8.77 38.00
N THR A 356 -2.42 9.07 39.25
CA THR A 356 -1.92 8.37 40.46
C THR A 356 -2.92 7.32 40.98
N GLY A 357 -3.67 6.72 40.07
CA GLY A 357 -4.71 5.74 40.37
C GLY A 357 -4.20 4.35 40.72
N GLU A 358 -5.09 3.34 40.60
CA GLU A 358 -4.80 1.95 40.96
C GLU A 358 -3.77 1.27 40.08
N GLY A 359 -3.44 1.84 38.92
CA GLY A 359 -2.55 1.25 37.91
C GLY A 359 -3.08 -0.02 37.27
N ILE A 360 -2.36 -0.52 36.26
CA ILE A 360 -2.78 -1.62 35.40
C ILE A 360 -1.72 -2.70 35.42
N ASP A 361 -2.11 -3.96 35.59
CA ASP A 361 -1.20 -5.08 35.48
C ASP A 361 -0.64 -5.21 34.06
N PRO A 362 0.67 -5.45 33.86
CA PRO A 362 1.32 -5.47 32.54
C PRO A 362 0.68 -6.43 31.53
N GLU A 363 0.07 -7.51 31.98
CA GLU A 363 -0.60 -8.51 31.15
C GLU A 363 -1.81 -7.94 30.38
N PHE A 364 -2.45 -6.90 30.92
CA PHE A 364 -3.64 -6.27 30.33
C PHE A 364 -3.31 -5.12 29.37
N ILE A 365 -2.12 -4.51 29.48
CA ILE A 365 -1.73 -3.35 28.68
C ILE A 365 -1.92 -3.58 27.15
N PRO A 366 -1.48 -4.71 26.56
CA PRO A 366 -1.67 -4.95 25.11
C PRO A 366 -3.13 -5.02 24.68
N ARG A 367 -4.03 -5.30 25.61
CA ARG A 367 -5.46 -5.53 25.35
C ARG A 367 -6.34 -4.31 25.63
N LEU A 368 -5.81 -3.27 26.25
CA LEU A 368 -6.59 -2.09 26.66
C LEU A 368 -7.32 -1.40 25.50
N THR A 369 -6.79 -1.51 24.27
CA THR A 369 -7.37 -0.94 23.06
C THR A 369 -8.32 -1.90 22.32
N GLU A 370 -8.54 -3.13 22.86
CA GLU A 370 -9.54 -4.05 22.33
C GLU A 370 -10.96 -3.54 22.66
N ARG A 371 -11.91 -3.72 21.75
CA ARG A 371 -13.30 -3.30 21.95
C ARG A 371 -13.94 -4.06 23.10
N PHE A 372 -14.64 -3.35 23.98
CA PHE A 372 -15.35 -3.90 25.16
C PHE A 372 -14.42 -4.57 26.17
N PHE A 373 -13.10 -4.41 26.04
CA PHE A 373 -12.16 -4.94 27.01
C PHE A 373 -12.17 -4.10 28.30
N ARG A 374 -12.15 -4.79 29.45
CA ARG A 374 -12.07 -4.20 30.79
C ARG A 374 -11.25 -5.14 31.66
N VAL A 375 -10.36 -4.56 32.49
CA VAL A 375 -9.52 -5.30 33.43
C VAL A 375 -10.39 -6.01 34.46
N ASP A 376 -11.41 -5.32 35.03
CA ASP A 376 -12.30 -5.87 36.04
C ASP A 376 -13.71 -6.12 35.47
N LYS A 377 -14.10 -7.38 35.39
CA LYS A 377 -15.48 -7.80 35.02
C LYS A 377 -16.44 -7.86 36.23
N GLY A 378 -15.94 -7.75 37.45
CA GLY A 378 -16.70 -8.15 38.67
C GLY A 378 -16.98 -7.13 39.74
N ARG A 379 -16.12 -6.16 39.99
CA ARG A 379 -16.23 -5.32 41.23
C ARG A 379 -16.99 -4.01 41.03
N ASN A 380 -17.00 -3.38 39.85
CA ASN A 380 -17.65 -2.09 39.66
C ASN A 380 -18.49 -2.07 38.40
N ARG A 381 -19.59 -2.83 38.38
CA ARG A 381 -20.63 -2.70 37.30
C ARG A 381 -21.28 -1.30 37.30
N ASP A 382 -21.22 -0.57 38.40
CA ASP A 382 -21.83 0.74 38.58
C ASP A 382 -20.98 1.93 38.09
N ASP A 383 -19.65 1.75 37.91
CA ASP A 383 -18.73 2.82 37.48
C ASP A 383 -18.62 3.05 35.96
N GLY A 384 -19.57 2.56 35.21
CA GLY A 384 -19.96 3.13 33.92
C GLY A 384 -19.04 2.97 32.71
N GLY A 385 -17.86 2.31 32.75
CA GLY A 385 -16.97 2.16 31.59
C GLY A 385 -17.54 1.26 30.51
N THR A 386 -17.54 1.70 29.25
CA THR A 386 -18.03 0.97 28.09
C THR A 386 -17.01 0.01 27.52
N GLY A 387 -15.72 0.29 27.71
CA GLY A 387 -14.60 -0.42 27.08
C GLY A 387 -14.39 -0.07 25.61
N LEU A 388 -14.95 1.06 25.15
CA LEU A 388 -14.80 1.56 23.77
C LEU A 388 -13.88 2.79 23.69
N GLY A 389 -13.74 3.57 24.76
CA GLY A 389 -13.00 4.83 24.75
C GLY A 389 -11.56 4.72 24.25
N LEU A 390 -10.77 3.75 24.76
CA LEU A 390 -9.39 3.54 24.30
C LEU A 390 -9.31 2.97 22.87
N ALA A 391 -10.32 2.23 22.41
CA ALA A 391 -10.41 1.82 21.02
C ALA A 391 -10.66 3.03 20.10
N ILE A 392 -11.50 3.99 20.53
CA ILE A 392 -11.73 5.27 19.82
C ILE A 392 -10.42 6.06 19.76
N VAL A 393 -9.72 6.23 20.89
CA VAL A 393 -8.40 6.89 20.95
C VAL A 393 -7.44 6.29 19.94
N LYS A 394 -7.27 4.97 19.94
CA LYS A 394 -6.39 4.26 18.99
C LYS A 394 -6.74 4.56 17.53
N HIS A 395 -8.03 4.55 17.17
CA HIS A 395 -8.46 4.83 15.80
C HIS A 395 -8.23 6.29 15.40
N ILE A 396 -8.47 7.24 16.30
CA ILE A 396 -8.18 8.65 16.04
C ILE A 396 -6.67 8.86 15.86
N LEU A 397 -5.85 8.32 16.74
CA LEU A 397 -4.40 8.44 16.66
C LEU A 397 -3.85 7.85 15.35
N ALA A 398 -4.32 6.67 14.93
CA ALA A 398 -3.93 6.07 13.65
C ALA A 398 -4.27 6.95 12.44
N ARG A 399 -5.34 7.78 12.50
CA ARG A 399 -5.71 8.75 11.46
C ARG A 399 -4.81 9.99 11.45
N HIS A 400 -4.11 10.24 12.56
CA HIS A 400 -3.16 11.32 12.74
C HIS A 400 -1.70 10.85 12.68
N ASP A 401 -1.45 9.63 12.16
CA ASP A 401 -0.12 8.97 12.09
C ASP A 401 0.57 8.89 13.46
N ALA A 402 -0.23 8.84 14.53
CA ALA A 402 0.22 8.83 15.92
C ALA A 402 0.01 7.47 16.57
N GLU A 403 0.75 7.20 17.65
CA GLU A 403 0.67 5.98 18.43
C GLU A 403 0.27 6.25 19.86
N LEU A 404 -0.48 5.31 20.47
CA LEU A 404 -0.75 5.28 21.90
C LEU A 404 0.26 4.37 22.59
N VAL A 405 1.03 4.93 23.49
CA VAL A 405 1.93 4.21 24.39
C VAL A 405 1.36 4.26 25.79
N VAL A 406 1.29 3.11 26.47
CA VAL A 406 0.76 3.02 27.84
C VAL A 406 1.84 2.46 28.76
N THR A 407 2.18 3.20 29.81
CA THR A 407 3.06 2.79 30.87
C THR A 407 2.28 2.79 32.18
N SER A 408 2.25 1.67 32.90
CA SER A 408 1.51 1.58 34.16
C SER A 408 2.12 0.58 35.09
N GLU A 409 2.03 0.85 36.38
CA GLU A 409 2.44 -0.05 37.46
C GLU A 409 1.34 -0.09 38.51
N ARG A 410 0.90 -1.30 38.86
CA ARG A 410 -0.17 -1.48 39.82
C ARG A 410 0.15 -0.80 41.15
N GLY A 411 -0.76 0.03 41.65
CA GLY A 411 -0.63 0.80 42.90
C GLY A 411 0.17 2.11 42.75
N ARG A 412 0.64 2.46 41.55
CA ARG A 412 1.39 3.70 41.30
C ARG A 412 0.70 4.64 40.28
N GLY A 413 -0.27 4.11 39.53
CA GLY A 413 -0.97 4.87 38.53
C GLY A 413 -0.62 4.47 37.11
N SER A 414 -1.10 5.25 36.15
CA SER A 414 -0.94 5.01 34.71
C SER A 414 -0.54 6.26 33.98
N GLU A 415 0.18 6.07 32.87
CA GLU A 415 0.61 7.11 31.94
C GLU A 415 0.19 6.70 30.54
N PHE A 416 -0.65 7.51 29.91
CA PHE A 416 -1.12 7.35 28.55
C PHE A 416 -0.49 8.45 27.68
N SER A 417 0.40 8.06 26.79
CA SER A 417 1.12 8.95 25.89
C SER A 417 0.62 8.78 24.45
N CYS A 418 0.21 9.88 23.84
CA CYS A 418 -0.13 9.98 22.42
C CYS A 418 1.04 10.64 21.67
N ALA A 419 1.84 9.84 20.96
CA ALA A 419 3.03 10.30 20.25
C ALA A 419 2.67 10.71 18.80
N PHE A 420 2.85 11.98 18.47
CA PHE A 420 2.59 12.56 17.14
C PHE A 420 3.90 12.82 16.41
N PRO A 421 4.04 12.42 15.13
CA PRO A 421 5.27 12.64 14.37
C PRO A 421 5.46 14.13 14.02
N ARG A 422 6.71 14.54 13.81
CA ARG A 422 7.08 15.94 13.50
C ARG A 422 6.33 16.52 12.30
N GLN A 423 5.95 15.71 11.32
CA GLN A 423 5.20 16.14 10.13
C GLN A 423 3.79 16.69 10.48
N ARG A 424 3.26 16.30 11.65
CA ARG A 424 1.98 16.74 12.17
C ARG A 424 2.07 18.03 13.01
N LEU A 425 3.27 18.59 13.17
CA LEU A 425 3.47 19.80 13.96
C LEU A 425 3.55 21.04 13.07
N VAL A 426 2.87 22.07 13.49
CA VAL A 426 3.02 23.44 12.99
C VAL A 426 3.77 24.22 14.05
N ILE A 427 5.06 24.41 13.82
CA ILE A 427 5.87 25.28 14.67
C ILE A 427 5.50 26.72 14.29
N ALA A 428 4.91 27.49 15.20
CA ALA A 428 4.73 28.91 14.98
C ALA A 428 6.10 29.54 14.76
N GLU A 429 6.36 30.14 13.61
CA GLU A 429 7.52 31.02 13.48
C GLU A 429 7.43 32.07 14.57
N PRO A 430 8.50 32.31 15.35
CA PRO A 430 8.52 33.39 16.31
C PRO A 430 8.17 34.69 15.56
N ALA A 431 7.11 35.36 15.98
CA ALA A 431 6.72 36.63 15.42
C ALA A 431 7.97 37.52 15.39
N ALA A 432 8.39 37.89 14.19
CA ALA A 432 9.48 38.84 14.02
C ALA A 432 9.10 40.08 14.82
N LEU A 433 9.85 40.34 15.86
CA LEU A 433 9.76 41.60 16.63
C LEU A 433 10.06 42.76 15.66
N SER A 434 9.03 43.43 15.22
CA SER A 434 9.09 44.70 14.50
C SER A 434 9.29 45.88 15.46
#